data_21f7a940e68c99cf773b28fd4d1b5285
#
_entry.id   21f7a940e68c99cf773b28fd4d1b5285
#
_cell.length_a   1.000
_cell.length_b   1.000
_cell.length_c   1.000
_cell.angle_alpha   90.00
_cell.angle_beta   90.00
_cell.angle_gamma   90.00
#
_symmetry.space_group_name_H-M   'P 1'
#
loop_
_entity.id
_entity.type
_entity.pdbx_description
1 polymer ?
#
loop_
_entity_poly.entity_id
_entity_poly.type
_entity_poly.pdbx_seq_one_letter_code
_entity_poly.pdbx_strand_id
1 'polypeptide(L)'
;MAPRARLKLLCLPASSCLRSATLPAPLPLSRHFSSTPTPCSAASSSHGRRIPPPTPQRWVSDLRTRIGKCITFGCNQSQIARAARVLRALAEEWRPLTAGSEGFLSGGRRGLEGQKVVWGEQDSFGHVNNVNYFRYAESARVNWITNFAVHADSAHRKQWSELMTPKSVGLIMRTLKCEFKFPMTYPDRISVYHKLRVDPSASPTPDSAFALDCIVLSHNARRIAARLEEDIVVYDYKKAKKTAMPDYMVALFSETFRMQEQEMRRARGRIWELISEVEELERETWNREDAVEDVGGAGKGKGKGS
;
A
#
# COMPACT_ATOMS: atom_id res chain seq x y z
N MET A 1 -33.26 -1.60 -50.82
CA MET A 1 -33.00 -3.06 -50.89
C MET A 1 -31.52 -3.26 -51.06
N ALA A 2 -30.85 -3.71 -50.01
CA ALA A 2 -29.43 -4.07 -50.02
C ALA A 2 -29.28 -5.47 -49.47
N PRO A 3 -28.42 -6.36 -50.04
CA PRO A 3 -28.42 -7.78 -49.71
C PRO A 3 -27.61 -8.08 -48.44
N ARG A 4 -28.18 -8.98 -47.63
CA ARG A 4 -27.58 -9.56 -46.40
C ARG A 4 -26.41 -10.49 -46.80
N ALA A 5 -25.22 -10.22 -46.28
CA ALA A 5 -24.09 -11.16 -46.31
C ALA A 5 -24.23 -12.19 -45.21
N ARG A 6 -24.24 -13.47 -45.58
CA ARG A 6 -24.21 -14.60 -44.64
C ARG A 6 -22.75 -14.90 -44.28
N LEU A 7 -22.44 -14.86 -42.98
CA LEU A 7 -21.18 -15.37 -42.43
C LEU A 7 -21.29 -16.91 -42.30
N LYS A 8 -20.40 -17.64 -42.98
CA LYS A 8 -20.23 -19.09 -42.83
C LYS A 8 -19.26 -19.37 -41.68
N LEU A 9 -19.74 -20.04 -40.62
CA LEU A 9 -18.89 -20.66 -39.61
C LEU A 9 -18.17 -21.89 -40.25
N LEU A 10 -16.86 -21.86 -40.24
CA LEU A 10 -16.01 -23.03 -40.55
C LEU A 10 -15.65 -23.72 -39.23
N CYS A 11 -16.22 -24.91 -39.03
CA CYS A 11 -15.79 -25.84 -37.98
C CYS A 11 -14.52 -26.56 -38.47
N LEU A 12 -13.48 -26.55 -37.66
CA LEU A 12 -12.31 -27.41 -37.82
C LEU A 12 -12.35 -28.56 -36.81
N PRO A 13 -11.95 -29.78 -37.17
CA PRO A 13 -12.06 -30.94 -36.29
C PRO A 13 -10.90 -31.03 -35.29
N ALA A 14 -11.22 -31.51 -34.08
CA ALA A 14 -10.27 -31.89 -33.07
C ALA A 14 -9.52 -33.17 -33.44
N SER A 15 -8.20 -33.13 -33.40
CA SER A 15 -7.35 -34.32 -33.43
C SER A 15 -6.58 -34.46 -32.13
N SER A 16 -6.89 -35.53 -31.44
CA SER A 16 -6.25 -36.06 -30.25
C SER A 16 -4.83 -36.55 -30.53
N CYS A 17 -3.86 -36.18 -29.72
CA CYS A 17 -2.67 -36.98 -29.45
C CYS A 17 -2.17 -36.74 -28.02
N LEU A 18 -2.58 -37.64 -27.13
CA LEU A 18 -1.97 -37.85 -25.82
C LEU A 18 -0.62 -38.54 -26.01
N ARG A 19 0.47 -37.90 -25.63
CA ARG A 19 1.73 -38.57 -25.28
C ARG A 19 2.08 -38.29 -23.85
N SER A 20 1.99 -39.34 -23.02
CA SER A 20 2.49 -39.37 -21.65
C SER A 20 4.00 -39.22 -21.64
N ALA A 21 4.51 -38.17 -20.99
CA ALA A 21 5.91 -38.05 -20.62
C ALA A 21 6.05 -38.30 -19.12
N THR A 22 6.67 -39.42 -18.78
CA THR A 22 7.10 -39.80 -17.44
C THR A 22 8.22 -38.88 -16.95
N LEU A 23 8.02 -38.25 -15.82
CA LEU A 23 9.06 -37.47 -15.09
C LEU A 23 9.92 -38.40 -14.25
N PRO A 24 11.25 -38.22 -14.21
CA PRO A 24 12.14 -38.98 -13.32
C PRO A 24 12.06 -38.42 -11.88
N ALA A 25 12.15 -39.34 -10.89
CA ALA A 25 12.14 -39.05 -9.46
C ALA A 25 13.39 -38.28 -9.00
N PRO A 26 13.27 -37.43 -7.94
CA PRO A 26 14.41 -36.74 -7.37
C PRO A 26 15.21 -37.66 -6.43
N LEU A 27 16.53 -37.62 -6.56
CA LEU A 27 17.49 -38.26 -5.67
C LEU A 27 17.64 -37.47 -4.37
N PRO A 28 17.88 -38.11 -3.21
CA PRO A 28 18.10 -37.44 -1.94
C PRO A 28 19.55 -36.97 -1.81
N LEU A 29 19.77 -35.69 -1.62
CA LEU A 29 21.05 -35.10 -1.20
C LEU A 29 21.00 -34.75 0.28
N SER A 30 21.47 -35.67 1.13
CA SER A 30 21.86 -35.36 2.49
C SER A 30 23.27 -34.76 2.47
N ARG A 31 23.41 -33.51 2.92
CA ARG A 31 24.70 -32.97 3.39
C ARG A 31 24.46 -32.19 4.68
N HIS A 32 24.86 -32.81 5.75
CA HIS A 32 25.14 -32.14 7.04
C HIS A 32 26.30 -31.16 6.84
N PHE A 33 26.05 -29.88 7.05
CA PHE A 33 27.09 -28.90 7.33
C PHE A 33 26.90 -28.41 8.76
N SER A 34 27.76 -28.89 9.63
CA SER A 34 27.98 -28.33 10.95
C SER A 34 28.91 -27.15 10.78
N SER A 35 28.40 -25.92 11.06
CA SER A 35 29.22 -24.73 11.19
C SER A 35 28.97 -24.08 12.54
N THR A 36 29.95 -24.22 13.41
CA THR A 36 30.13 -23.47 14.67
C THR A 36 30.12 -21.96 14.37
N PRO A 37 29.41 -21.13 15.15
CA PRO A 37 29.49 -19.67 14.98
C PRO A 37 30.78 -19.16 15.64
N THR A 38 31.63 -18.55 14.83
CA THR A 38 32.76 -17.74 15.29
C THR A 38 32.21 -16.40 15.80
N PRO A 39 32.61 -15.88 16.95
CA PRO A 39 32.18 -14.58 17.42
C PRO A 39 32.86 -13.49 16.59
N CYS A 40 32.12 -12.79 15.76
CA CYS A 40 32.57 -11.58 15.06
C CYS A 40 32.65 -10.41 16.02
N SER A 41 33.84 -9.88 16.10
CA SER A 41 34.30 -8.63 16.70
C SER A 41 33.35 -7.45 16.51
N ALA A 42 33.22 -6.65 17.58
CA ALA A 42 32.45 -5.42 17.63
C ALA A 42 32.86 -4.44 16.53
N ALA A 43 31.95 -4.21 15.59
CA ALA A 43 32.04 -3.12 14.64
C ALA A 43 31.25 -1.92 15.17
N SER A 44 31.94 -0.79 15.17
CA SER A 44 31.56 0.55 15.59
C SER A 44 30.10 0.95 15.24
N SER A 45 29.43 1.51 16.24
CA SER A 45 28.07 2.04 16.21
C SER A 45 27.92 3.24 15.28
N SER A 46 27.49 3.02 14.04
CA SER A 46 26.74 4.02 13.29
C SER A 46 25.26 3.91 13.71
N HIS A 47 24.74 4.92 14.42
CA HIS A 47 23.35 5.01 14.86
C HIS A 47 22.37 5.24 13.70
N GLY A 48 22.33 4.35 12.74
CA GLY A 48 21.19 4.18 11.84
C GLY A 48 20.09 3.46 12.60
N ARG A 49 19.10 4.18 13.15
CA ARG A 49 17.93 3.55 13.80
C ARG A 49 17.36 2.52 12.83
N ARG A 50 17.35 1.26 13.23
CA ARG A 50 16.74 0.15 12.46
C ARG A 50 15.31 0.52 12.07
N ILE A 51 14.94 0.21 10.84
CA ILE A 51 13.54 0.36 10.39
C ILE A 51 12.70 -0.60 11.23
N PRO A 52 11.60 -0.14 11.90
CA PRO A 52 10.71 -1.02 12.63
C PRO A 52 10.12 -2.12 11.72
N PRO A 53 9.76 -3.28 12.26
CA PRO A 53 9.20 -4.37 11.47
C PRO A 53 7.94 -3.95 10.71
N PRO A 54 7.58 -4.66 9.63
CA PRO A 54 6.33 -4.42 8.92
C PRO A 54 5.12 -4.49 9.88
N THR A 55 4.14 -3.64 9.63
CA THR A 55 2.92 -3.56 10.44
C THR A 55 1.86 -4.55 9.96
N PRO A 56 0.96 -5.04 10.84
CA PRO A 56 -0.16 -5.88 10.43
C PRO A 56 -1.04 -5.17 9.40
N GLN A 57 -1.49 -5.89 8.37
CA GLN A 57 -2.30 -5.29 7.28
C GLN A 57 -3.66 -4.75 7.75
N ARG A 58 -4.22 -5.30 8.83
CA ARG A 58 -5.52 -4.96 9.40
C ARG A 58 -5.42 -4.21 10.73
N TRP A 59 -4.26 -3.61 11.01
CA TRP A 59 -3.95 -2.97 12.29
C TRP A 59 -5.05 -2.01 12.78
N VAL A 60 -5.72 -1.27 11.88
CA VAL A 60 -6.80 -0.34 12.24
C VAL A 60 -8.02 -1.07 12.80
N SER A 61 -8.50 -2.11 12.11
CA SER A 61 -9.64 -2.91 12.56
C SER A 61 -9.31 -3.70 13.81
N ASP A 62 -8.11 -4.25 13.86
CA ASP A 62 -7.65 -5.09 14.96
C ASP A 62 -7.56 -4.28 16.26
N LEU A 63 -6.96 -3.09 16.24
CA LEU A 63 -6.90 -2.21 17.42
C LEU A 63 -8.29 -1.75 17.86
N ARG A 64 -9.20 -1.43 16.93
CA ARG A 64 -10.59 -1.08 17.30
C ARG A 64 -11.29 -2.22 18.02
N THR A 65 -11.15 -3.45 17.53
CA THR A 65 -11.75 -4.64 18.16
C THR A 65 -11.15 -4.89 19.53
N ARG A 66 -9.84 -4.78 19.68
CA ARG A 66 -9.12 -4.96 20.95
C ARG A 66 -9.52 -3.93 21.98
N ILE A 67 -9.61 -2.64 21.60
CA ILE A 67 -10.12 -1.58 22.48
C ILE A 67 -11.57 -1.84 22.90
N GLY A 68 -12.42 -2.27 21.94
CA GLY A 68 -13.80 -2.64 22.23
C GLY A 68 -13.89 -3.70 23.33
N LYS A 69 -13.03 -4.73 23.25
CA LYS A 69 -12.94 -5.76 24.30
C LYS A 69 -12.49 -5.18 25.64
N CYS A 70 -11.50 -4.28 25.68
CA CYS A 70 -11.10 -3.63 26.93
C CYS A 70 -12.29 -2.89 27.59
N ILE A 71 -13.11 -2.18 26.80
CA ILE A 71 -14.27 -1.44 27.28
C ILE A 71 -15.33 -2.41 27.87
N THR A 72 -15.58 -3.55 27.24
CA THR A 72 -16.54 -4.57 27.72
C THR A 72 -16.16 -5.13 29.09
N PHE A 73 -14.87 -5.19 29.42
CA PHE A 73 -14.39 -5.62 30.74
C PHE A 73 -14.30 -4.51 31.78
N GLY A 74 -14.75 -3.30 31.43
CA GLY A 74 -14.74 -2.13 32.29
C GLY A 74 -13.40 -1.39 32.27
N CYS A 75 -13.47 -0.08 32.08
CA CYS A 75 -12.32 0.82 32.06
C CYS A 75 -12.50 1.93 33.09
N ASN A 76 -11.45 2.24 33.83
CA ASN A 76 -11.42 3.45 34.67
C ASN A 76 -11.20 4.70 33.80
N GLN A 77 -11.31 5.89 34.40
CA GLN A 77 -11.24 7.18 33.70
C GLN A 77 -9.92 7.37 32.93
N SER A 78 -8.79 6.93 33.47
CA SER A 78 -7.49 7.05 32.81
C SER A 78 -7.38 6.10 31.59
N GLN A 79 -7.89 4.88 31.71
CA GLN A 79 -7.95 3.90 30.63
C GLN A 79 -8.88 4.36 29.51
N ILE A 80 -10.04 4.95 29.85
CA ILE A 80 -10.93 5.57 28.86
C ILE A 80 -10.23 6.70 28.10
N ALA A 81 -9.49 7.56 28.79
CA ALA A 81 -8.73 8.64 28.15
C ALA A 81 -7.65 8.12 27.19
N ARG A 82 -6.94 7.02 27.56
CA ARG A 82 -5.96 6.36 26.69
C ARG A 82 -6.63 5.74 25.48
N ALA A 83 -7.67 4.95 25.67
CA ALA A 83 -8.46 4.35 24.59
C ALA A 83 -8.98 5.42 23.61
N ALA A 84 -9.49 6.53 24.12
CA ALA A 84 -9.97 7.65 23.30
C ALA A 84 -8.86 8.28 22.46
N ARG A 85 -7.62 8.43 22.99
CA ARG A 85 -6.48 8.92 22.20
C ARG A 85 -6.14 7.98 21.04
N VAL A 86 -6.07 6.66 21.31
CA VAL A 86 -5.81 5.67 20.27
C VAL A 86 -6.92 5.69 19.21
N LEU A 87 -8.20 5.68 19.61
CA LEU A 87 -9.33 5.74 18.69
C LEU A 87 -9.32 7.00 17.82
N ARG A 88 -8.91 8.15 18.38
CA ARG A 88 -8.74 9.39 17.61
C ARG A 88 -7.62 9.25 16.58
N ALA A 89 -6.46 8.71 16.96
CA ALA A 89 -5.38 8.43 16.01
C ALA A 89 -5.83 7.47 14.89
N LEU A 90 -6.61 6.42 15.22
CA LEU A 90 -7.21 5.53 14.23
C LEU A 90 -8.23 6.21 13.32
N ALA A 91 -8.89 7.26 13.78
CA ALA A 91 -9.84 8.02 12.96
C ALA A 91 -9.16 9.02 12.03
N GLU A 92 -8.13 9.71 12.50
CA GLU A 92 -7.51 10.85 11.84
C GLU A 92 -6.25 10.47 11.08
N GLU A 93 -5.40 9.58 11.63
CA GLU A 93 -4.07 9.27 11.12
C GLU A 93 -4.00 7.95 10.31
N TRP A 94 -5.05 7.12 10.29
CA TRP A 94 -4.98 5.78 9.69
C TRP A 94 -4.47 5.76 8.24
N ARG A 95 -4.90 6.72 7.43
CA ARG A 95 -4.57 6.77 6.00
C ARG A 95 -3.09 7.09 5.76
N PRO A 96 -2.53 8.21 6.28
CA PRO A 96 -1.11 8.48 6.12
C PRO A 96 -0.23 7.44 6.84
N LEU A 97 -0.67 6.86 7.96
CA LEU A 97 0.08 5.80 8.64
C LEU A 97 0.09 4.50 7.84
N THR A 98 -1.05 4.08 7.29
CA THR A 98 -1.11 2.87 6.44
C THR A 98 -0.26 3.03 5.19
N ALA A 99 -0.37 4.14 4.47
CA ALA A 99 0.46 4.42 3.31
C ALA A 99 1.95 4.57 3.69
N GLY A 100 2.23 5.40 4.69
CA GLY A 100 3.59 5.70 5.14
C GLY A 100 4.32 4.48 5.67
N SER A 101 3.64 3.54 6.34
CA SER A 101 4.26 2.31 6.86
C SER A 101 4.89 1.43 5.76
N GLU A 102 4.50 1.65 4.52
CA GLU A 102 5.08 1.02 3.33
C GLU A 102 5.95 1.97 2.50
N GLY A 103 6.16 3.20 2.96
CA GLY A 103 7.00 4.21 2.32
C GLY A 103 6.28 5.07 1.29
N PHE A 104 4.95 5.00 1.19
CA PHE A 104 4.20 5.91 0.33
C PHE A 104 4.07 7.28 0.99
N LEU A 105 4.35 8.34 0.23
CA LEU A 105 4.24 9.71 0.69
C LEU A 105 2.83 10.26 0.44
N SER A 106 2.27 10.92 1.44
CA SER A 106 1.07 11.75 1.36
C SER A 106 1.46 13.25 1.25
N GLY A 107 0.50 14.15 1.20
CA GLY A 107 0.78 15.58 1.09
C GLY A 107 1.26 16.00 -0.31
N GLY A 108 2.37 16.69 -0.42
CA GLY A 108 2.89 17.24 -1.69
C GLY A 108 3.33 16.19 -2.74
N ARG A 109 3.47 14.95 -2.35
CA ARG A 109 3.79 13.81 -3.23
C ARG A 109 2.59 12.85 -3.41
N ARG A 110 1.37 13.32 -3.13
CA ARG A 110 0.17 12.51 -3.25
C ARG A 110 -0.22 12.21 -4.69
N GLY A 111 -0.96 11.12 -4.88
CA GLY A 111 -1.67 10.82 -6.11
C GLY A 111 -3.13 11.32 -6.06
N LEU A 112 -4.09 10.43 -5.73
CA LEU A 112 -5.48 10.79 -5.47
C LEU A 112 -5.78 10.73 -3.97
N GLU A 113 -6.57 11.69 -3.47
CA GLU A 113 -7.03 11.68 -2.08
C GLU A 113 -8.54 11.90 -2.01
N GLY A 114 -9.24 10.95 -1.38
CA GLY A 114 -10.67 11.03 -1.12
C GLY A 114 -11.54 11.01 -2.38
N GLN A 115 -11.03 10.47 -3.50
CA GLN A 115 -11.80 10.27 -4.74
C GLN A 115 -13.02 9.41 -4.44
N LYS A 116 -14.21 9.89 -4.81
CA LYS A 116 -15.45 9.13 -4.66
C LYS A 116 -15.49 7.98 -5.66
N VAL A 117 -15.86 6.81 -5.18
CA VAL A 117 -16.34 5.71 -6.03
C VAL A 117 -17.80 6.01 -6.37
N VAL A 118 -18.14 5.98 -7.66
CA VAL A 118 -19.49 6.26 -8.13
C VAL A 118 -20.21 4.97 -8.54
N TRP A 119 -21.54 4.99 -8.52
CA TRP A 119 -22.35 3.80 -8.80
C TRP A 119 -22.04 3.17 -10.17
N GLY A 120 -21.82 3.95 -11.20
CA GLY A 120 -21.50 3.48 -12.55
C GLY A 120 -20.11 2.84 -12.71
N GLU A 121 -19.30 2.81 -11.68
CA GLU A 121 -18.01 2.10 -11.67
C GLU A 121 -18.13 0.63 -11.25
N GLN A 122 -19.33 0.19 -10.84
CA GLN A 122 -19.59 -1.20 -10.48
C GLN A 122 -19.87 -2.05 -11.73
N ASP A 123 -19.50 -3.31 -11.63
CA ASP A 123 -19.87 -4.35 -12.59
C ASP A 123 -21.18 -5.05 -12.17
N SER A 124 -21.57 -6.12 -12.90
CA SER A 124 -22.78 -6.90 -12.62
C SER A 124 -22.75 -7.67 -11.28
N PHE A 125 -21.58 -7.79 -10.65
CA PHE A 125 -21.43 -8.41 -9.32
C PHE A 125 -21.58 -7.40 -8.18
N GLY A 126 -21.84 -6.11 -8.50
CA GLY A 126 -21.94 -5.04 -7.51
C GLY A 126 -20.60 -4.60 -6.94
N HIS A 127 -19.50 -4.95 -7.59
CA HIS A 127 -18.15 -4.57 -7.18
C HIS A 127 -17.56 -3.56 -8.17
N VAL A 128 -16.64 -2.72 -7.68
CA VAL A 128 -15.87 -1.83 -8.56
C VAL A 128 -15.16 -2.66 -9.63
N ASN A 129 -15.49 -2.37 -10.89
CA ASN A 129 -14.92 -3.07 -12.03
C ASN A 129 -13.39 -2.97 -12.03
N ASN A 130 -12.71 -4.06 -12.34
CA ASN A 130 -11.24 -4.16 -12.35
C ASN A 130 -10.55 -3.07 -13.14
N VAL A 131 -11.13 -2.63 -14.27
CA VAL A 131 -10.59 -1.55 -15.12
C VAL A 131 -10.48 -0.23 -14.36
N ASN A 132 -11.36 0.04 -13.41
CA ASN A 132 -11.34 1.29 -12.66
C ASN A 132 -10.11 1.42 -11.77
N TYR A 133 -9.57 0.32 -11.24
CA TYR A 133 -8.32 0.36 -10.47
C TYR A 133 -7.14 0.86 -11.31
N PHE A 134 -7.07 0.48 -12.59
CA PHE A 134 -6.06 0.99 -13.53
C PHE A 134 -6.27 2.48 -13.82
N ARG A 135 -7.52 2.93 -14.01
CA ARG A 135 -7.86 4.34 -14.21
C ARG A 135 -7.53 5.20 -12.99
N TYR A 136 -7.76 4.68 -11.79
CA TYR A 136 -7.38 5.35 -10.54
C TYR A 136 -5.86 5.48 -10.44
N ALA A 137 -5.11 4.41 -10.72
CA ALA A 137 -3.65 4.43 -10.71
C ALA A 137 -3.09 5.41 -11.74
N GLU A 138 -3.62 5.41 -12.98
CA GLU A 138 -3.23 6.36 -14.03
C GLU A 138 -3.44 7.81 -13.59
N SER A 139 -4.65 8.15 -13.13
CA SER A 139 -4.97 9.50 -12.66
C SER A 139 -4.09 9.92 -11.49
N ALA A 140 -3.83 8.99 -10.56
CA ALA A 140 -2.95 9.23 -9.41
C ALA A 140 -1.50 9.45 -9.85
N ARG A 141 -1.00 8.72 -10.84
CA ARG A 141 0.36 8.88 -11.39
C ARG A 141 0.52 10.24 -12.07
N VAL A 142 -0.45 10.67 -12.86
CA VAL A 142 -0.46 12.00 -13.48
C VAL A 142 -0.37 13.09 -12.41
N ASN A 143 -1.18 13.00 -11.36
CA ASN A 143 -1.13 13.93 -10.24
C ASN A 143 0.21 13.87 -9.50
N TRP A 144 0.76 12.68 -9.27
CA TRP A 144 2.04 12.48 -8.60
C TRP A 144 3.19 13.16 -9.38
N ILE A 145 3.25 12.96 -10.70
CA ILE A 145 4.22 13.65 -11.58
C ILE A 145 4.00 15.16 -11.58
N THR A 146 2.75 15.62 -11.68
CA THR A 146 2.42 17.05 -11.68
C THR A 146 2.83 17.72 -10.36
N ASN A 147 2.69 17.01 -9.25
CA ASN A 147 3.08 17.54 -7.93
C ASN A 147 4.58 17.79 -7.81
N PHE A 148 5.43 17.11 -8.56
CA PHE A 148 6.85 17.47 -8.62
C PHE A 148 7.04 18.88 -9.21
N ALA A 149 6.35 19.19 -10.30
CA ALA A 149 6.39 20.51 -10.92
C ALA A 149 5.88 21.63 -10.00
N VAL A 150 4.87 21.33 -9.15
CA VAL A 150 4.19 22.34 -8.33
C VAL A 150 4.88 22.53 -6.97
N HIS A 151 5.27 21.43 -6.32
CA HIS A 151 5.67 21.43 -4.91
C HIS A 151 7.15 21.14 -4.65
N ALA A 152 7.88 20.65 -5.63
CA ALA A 152 9.22 20.15 -5.37
C ALA A 152 10.31 20.81 -6.23
N ASP A 153 10.06 21.03 -7.51
CA ASP A 153 11.06 21.51 -8.45
C ASP A 153 10.45 22.56 -9.40
N SER A 154 10.32 23.76 -8.89
CA SER A 154 9.83 24.91 -9.67
C SER A 154 10.77 25.33 -10.79
N ALA A 155 12.06 25.03 -10.68
CA ALA A 155 13.07 25.36 -11.69
C ALA A 155 12.86 24.57 -13.00
N HIS A 156 12.43 23.31 -12.90
CA HIS A 156 12.16 22.43 -14.03
C HIS A 156 10.66 22.22 -14.27
N ARG A 157 9.80 23.14 -13.79
CA ARG A 157 8.34 23.03 -13.87
C ARG A 157 7.82 22.68 -15.27
N LYS A 158 8.39 23.31 -16.32
CA LYS A 158 7.99 23.05 -17.70
C LYS A 158 8.33 21.62 -18.11
N GLN A 159 9.53 21.16 -17.81
CA GLN A 159 10.01 19.83 -18.15
C GLN A 159 9.15 18.74 -17.46
N TRP A 160 8.86 18.90 -16.16
CA TRP A 160 7.95 18.01 -15.42
C TRP A 160 6.56 17.93 -16.06
N SER A 161 6.01 19.08 -16.47
CA SER A 161 4.69 19.13 -17.13
C SER A 161 4.72 18.49 -18.51
N GLU A 162 5.83 18.57 -19.23
CA GLU A 162 6.00 17.99 -20.57
C GLU A 162 6.17 16.46 -20.53
N LEU A 163 6.57 15.85 -19.40
CA LEU A 163 6.71 14.40 -19.27
C LEU A 163 5.43 13.62 -19.57
N MET A 164 4.26 14.26 -19.42
CA MET A 164 2.95 13.68 -19.72
C MET A 164 2.46 14.04 -21.14
N THR A 165 3.34 14.53 -22.01
CA THR A 165 3.00 14.94 -23.38
C THR A 165 4.00 14.38 -24.38
N PRO A 166 3.65 14.20 -25.67
CA PRO A 166 4.56 13.70 -26.70
C PRO A 166 5.42 14.81 -27.35
N LYS A 167 5.73 15.90 -26.61
CA LYS A 167 6.43 17.07 -27.20
C LYS A 167 7.95 16.94 -27.20
N SER A 168 8.50 16.30 -26.19
CA SER A 168 9.94 16.19 -25.98
C SER A 168 10.28 14.83 -25.32
N VAL A 169 10.90 14.85 -24.17
CA VAL A 169 11.04 13.67 -23.31
C VAL A 169 9.72 13.45 -22.59
N GLY A 170 9.22 12.23 -22.60
CA GLY A 170 7.98 11.85 -21.92
C GLY A 170 8.07 10.45 -21.34
N LEU A 171 6.99 10.03 -20.71
CA LEU A 171 6.87 8.75 -20.00
C LEU A 171 5.94 7.81 -20.76
N ILE A 172 6.38 6.57 -20.97
CA ILE A 172 5.58 5.52 -21.59
C ILE A 172 5.42 4.37 -20.60
N MET A 173 4.18 3.96 -20.35
CA MET A 173 3.89 2.75 -19.59
C MET A 173 4.27 1.52 -20.40
N ARG A 174 5.21 0.71 -19.89
CA ARG A 174 5.64 -0.55 -20.51
C ARG A 174 4.83 -1.73 -19.97
N THR A 175 4.67 -1.79 -18.66
CA THR A 175 3.97 -2.88 -17.98
C THR A 175 3.18 -2.35 -16.81
N LEU A 176 2.00 -2.90 -16.63
CA LEU A 176 1.13 -2.59 -15.50
C LEU A 176 0.51 -3.90 -14.98
N LYS A 177 0.82 -4.24 -13.72
CA LYS A 177 0.29 -5.42 -13.04
C LYS A 177 -0.56 -4.97 -11.87
N CYS A 178 -1.72 -5.59 -11.65
CA CYS A 178 -2.61 -5.30 -10.53
C CYS A 178 -2.89 -6.57 -9.73
N GLU A 179 -2.79 -6.46 -8.42
CA GLU A 179 -3.16 -7.49 -7.46
C GLU A 179 -4.31 -6.97 -6.60
N PHE A 180 -5.50 -7.59 -6.75
CA PHE A 180 -6.70 -7.24 -5.99
C PHE A 180 -6.68 -7.92 -4.62
N LYS A 181 -6.88 -7.16 -3.54
CA LYS A 181 -6.85 -7.69 -2.16
C LYS A 181 -8.25 -7.99 -1.61
N PHE A 182 -9.23 -7.21 -2.01
CA PHE A 182 -10.65 -7.45 -1.75
C PHE A 182 -11.51 -6.64 -2.72
N PRO A 183 -12.76 -7.06 -2.97
CA PRO A 183 -13.69 -6.31 -3.81
C PRO A 183 -14.16 -5.03 -3.11
N MET A 184 -14.02 -3.87 -3.77
CA MET A 184 -14.62 -2.63 -3.31
C MET A 184 -16.04 -2.50 -3.84
N THR A 185 -16.89 -1.80 -3.12
CA THR A 185 -18.30 -1.55 -3.47
C THR A 185 -18.61 -0.05 -3.40
N TYR A 186 -19.66 0.37 -4.08
CA TYR A 186 -20.26 1.70 -3.90
C TYR A 186 -21.20 1.68 -2.67
N PRO A 187 -21.29 2.76 -1.88
CA PRO A 187 -20.43 3.94 -1.93
C PRO A 187 -19.12 3.74 -1.18
N ASP A 188 -18.03 4.27 -1.70
CA ASP A 188 -16.74 4.34 -1.02
C ASP A 188 -16.00 5.62 -1.41
N ARG A 189 -14.90 5.91 -0.74
CA ARG A 189 -13.87 6.85 -1.14
C ARG A 189 -12.56 6.12 -1.20
N ILE A 190 -11.68 6.53 -2.10
CA ILE A 190 -10.35 5.96 -2.25
C ILE A 190 -9.27 7.02 -2.16
N SER A 191 -8.10 6.60 -1.71
CA SER A 191 -6.85 7.34 -1.90
C SER A 191 -5.85 6.42 -2.59
N VAL A 192 -5.09 6.99 -3.52
CA VAL A 192 -4.15 6.24 -4.35
C VAL A 192 -2.79 6.92 -4.28
N TYR A 193 -1.77 6.16 -3.93
CA TYR A 193 -0.42 6.67 -3.72
C TYR A 193 0.59 5.89 -4.55
N HIS A 194 1.62 6.58 -5.03
CA HIS A 194 2.75 6.01 -5.74
C HIS A 194 4.04 6.18 -4.94
N LYS A 195 4.95 5.24 -5.10
CA LYS A 195 6.33 5.34 -4.62
C LYS A 195 7.31 4.75 -5.62
N LEU A 196 8.52 5.25 -5.61
CA LEU A 196 9.64 4.64 -6.32
C LEU A 196 9.98 3.31 -5.65
N ARG A 197 10.19 2.26 -6.48
CA ARG A 197 10.58 0.93 -6.00
C ARG A 197 12.07 0.86 -5.67
N VAL A 198 12.89 1.58 -6.43
CA VAL A 198 14.34 1.60 -6.31
C VAL A 198 14.83 3.04 -6.37
N ASP A 199 15.91 3.35 -5.66
CA ASP A 199 16.60 4.63 -5.80
C ASP A 199 17.27 4.72 -7.18
N PRO A 200 16.93 5.69 -8.03
CA PRO A 200 17.55 5.85 -9.34
C PRO A 200 19.05 6.08 -9.30
N SER A 201 19.57 6.62 -8.20
CA SER A 201 21.01 6.84 -8.03
C SER A 201 21.81 5.59 -7.66
N ALA A 202 21.11 4.46 -7.39
CA ALA A 202 21.78 3.20 -7.11
C ALA A 202 22.44 2.58 -8.36
N SER A 203 22.02 3.00 -9.57
CA SER A 203 22.66 2.61 -10.83
C SER A 203 23.81 3.58 -11.19
N PRO A 204 24.98 3.10 -11.60
CA PRO A 204 26.10 3.95 -11.98
C PRO A 204 25.83 4.78 -13.25
N THR A 205 24.86 4.37 -14.06
CA THR A 205 24.39 5.11 -15.23
C THR A 205 22.89 5.33 -15.13
N PRO A 206 22.37 6.53 -15.48
CA PRO A 206 20.95 6.79 -15.45
C PRO A 206 20.20 5.81 -16.36
N ASP A 207 19.27 5.04 -15.78
CA ASP A 207 18.44 4.12 -16.52
C ASP A 207 17.44 4.84 -17.41
N SER A 208 17.04 4.19 -18.50
CA SER A 208 15.96 4.67 -19.37
C SER A 208 14.56 4.24 -18.90
N ALA A 209 14.47 3.67 -17.70
CA ALA A 209 13.21 3.20 -17.11
C ALA A 209 13.27 3.27 -15.58
N PHE A 210 12.11 3.35 -14.96
CA PHE A 210 11.95 3.27 -13.51
C PHE A 210 10.65 2.52 -13.16
N ALA A 211 10.61 1.94 -11.98
CA ALA A 211 9.46 1.21 -11.49
C ALA A 211 8.78 1.95 -10.34
N LEU A 212 7.46 1.98 -10.37
CA LEU A 212 6.63 2.46 -9.27
C LEU A 212 5.83 1.31 -8.66
N ASP A 213 5.68 1.35 -7.34
CA ASP A 213 4.61 0.66 -6.65
C ASP A 213 3.46 1.64 -6.46
N CYS A 214 2.23 1.12 -6.55
CA CYS A 214 1.02 1.89 -6.32
C CYS A 214 0.08 1.13 -5.39
N ILE A 215 -0.59 1.84 -4.49
CA ILE A 215 -1.65 1.28 -3.63
C ILE A 215 -2.94 2.06 -3.78
N VAL A 216 -4.04 1.32 -3.76
CA VAL A 216 -5.40 1.86 -3.68
C VAL A 216 -5.94 1.56 -2.29
N LEU A 217 -6.22 2.61 -1.50
CA LEU A 217 -6.80 2.52 -0.16
C LEU A 217 -8.32 2.73 -0.22
N SER A 218 -9.09 1.78 0.31
CA SER A 218 -10.52 1.96 0.58
C SER A 218 -10.72 2.69 1.91
N HIS A 219 -11.51 3.76 1.91
CA HIS A 219 -11.80 4.50 3.14
C HIS A 219 -12.81 3.76 4.02
N ASN A 220 -13.78 3.05 3.43
CA ASN A 220 -14.75 2.27 4.19
C ASN A 220 -14.07 1.09 4.90
N ALA A 221 -13.24 0.34 4.17
CA ALA A 221 -12.53 -0.81 4.72
C ALA A 221 -11.27 -0.42 5.53
N ARG A 222 -10.78 0.84 5.41
CA ARG A 222 -9.57 1.38 6.06
C ARG A 222 -8.33 0.50 5.85
N ARG A 223 -8.19 -0.04 4.64
CA ARG A 223 -7.07 -0.90 4.24
C ARG A 223 -6.81 -0.85 2.75
N ILE A 224 -5.71 -1.44 2.32
CA ILE A 224 -5.34 -1.54 0.91
C ILE A 224 -6.30 -2.48 0.19
N ALA A 225 -6.96 -1.97 -0.86
CA ALA A 225 -7.88 -2.73 -1.73
C ALA A 225 -7.16 -3.36 -2.92
N ALA A 226 -6.13 -2.69 -3.45
CA ALA A 226 -5.33 -3.22 -4.54
C ALA A 226 -3.89 -2.70 -4.46
N ARG A 227 -2.97 -3.46 -5.06
CA ARG A 227 -1.57 -3.11 -5.29
C ARG A 227 -1.29 -3.17 -6.77
N LEU A 228 -0.58 -2.18 -7.28
CA LEU A 228 -0.17 -2.17 -8.67
C LEU A 228 1.35 -2.01 -8.75
N GLU A 229 1.92 -2.63 -9.78
CA GLU A 229 3.31 -2.51 -10.16
C GLU A 229 3.35 -1.88 -11.55
N GLU A 230 4.05 -0.76 -11.67
CA GLU A 230 4.14 0.02 -12.88
C GLU A 230 5.59 0.09 -13.35
N ASP A 231 5.84 -0.24 -14.61
CA ASP A 231 7.14 -0.15 -15.25
C ASP A 231 7.07 0.91 -16.35
N ILE A 232 7.85 1.97 -16.18
CA ILE A 232 7.76 3.20 -16.95
C ILE A 232 9.07 3.47 -17.66
N VAL A 233 9.00 3.75 -18.96
CA VAL A 233 10.14 4.07 -19.81
C VAL A 233 10.19 5.58 -20.07
N VAL A 234 11.37 6.14 -19.95
CA VAL A 234 11.67 7.50 -20.39
C VAL A 234 11.98 7.49 -21.89
N TYR A 235 11.22 8.26 -22.66
CA TYR A 235 11.22 8.22 -24.11
C TYR A 235 11.37 9.60 -24.71
N ASP A 236 12.31 9.75 -25.64
CA ASP A 236 12.48 10.99 -26.43
C ASP A 236 11.63 10.88 -27.71
N TYR A 237 10.49 11.58 -27.71
CA TYR A 237 9.56 11.57 -28.83
C TYR A 237 10.13 12.21 -30.10
N LYS A 238 11.09 13.15 -29.99
CA LYS A 238 11.75 13.76 -31.15
C LYS A 238 12.72 12.81 -31.84
N LYS A 239 13.43 11.99 -31.03
CA LYS A 239 14.40 11.00 -31.52
C LYS A 239 13.75 9.63 -31.73
N ALA A 240 12.51 9.45 -31.36
CA ALA A 240 11.75 8.21 -31.43
C ALA A 240 12.47 7.03 -30.77
N LYS A 241 13.11 7.23 -29.60
CA LYS A 241 13.85 6.20 -28.86
C LYS A 241 13.83 6.40 -27.36
N LYS A 242 14.12 5.33 -26.62
CA LYS A 242 14.39 5.41 -25.18
C LYS A 242 15.57 6.35 -24.91
N THR A 243 15.50 7.09 -23.83
CA THR A 243 16.57 7.97 -23.38
C THR A 243 16.78 7.80 -21.87
N ALA A 244 18.00 8.10 -21.40
CA ALA A 244 18.27 8.11 -19.97
C ALA A 244 17.39 9.14 -19.25
N MET A 245 17.09 8.89 -17.98
CA MET A 245 16.43 9.89 -17.14
C MET A 245 17.25 11.18 -17.10
N PRO A 246 16.63 12.35 -17.26
CA PRO A 246 17.30 13.63 -17.08
C PRO A 246 17.85 13.80 -15.65
N ASP A 247 18.97 14.49 -15.46
CA ASP A 247 19.63 14.65 -14.17
C ASP A 247 18.72 15.24 -13.09
N TYR A 248 17.90 16.25 -13.45
CA TYR A 248 16.92 16.84 -12.51
C TYR A 248 15.93 15.81 -11.99
N MET A 249 15.54 14.85 -12.85
CA MET A 249 14.61 13.78 -12.49
C MET A 249 15.28 12.75 -11.57
N VAL A 250 16.52 12.35 -11.88
CA VAL A 250 17.32 11.45 -11.03
C VAL A 250 17.51 12.05 -9.64
N ALA A 251 17.95 13.33 -9.56
CA ALA A 251 18.18 14.00 -8.29
C ALA A 251 16.93 14.07 -7.41
N LEU A 252 15.79 14.46 -8.00
CA LEU A 252 14.54 14.60 -7.26
C LEU A 252 13.91 13.26 -6.88
N PHE A 253 14.05 12.23 -7.72
CA PHE A 253 13.60 10.89 -7.40
C PHE A 253 14.43 10.27 -6.28
N SER A 254 15.75 10.47 -6.26
CA SER A 254 16.61 10.00 -5.16
C SER A 254 16.29 10.70 -3.84
N GLU A 255 16.00 12.00 -3.87
CA GLU A 255 15.49 12.73 -2.70
C GLU A 255 14.15 12.14 -2.23
N THR A 256 13.22 11.92 -3.16
CA THR A 256 11.91 11.34 -2.88
C THR A 256 12.04 9.94 -2.29
N PHE A 257 12.94 9.11 -2.79
CA PHE A 257 13.21 7.78 -2.25
C PHE A 257 13.70 7.83 -0.80
N ARG A 258 14.61 8.75 -0.48
CA ARG A 258 15.04 8.96 0.92
C ARG A 258 13.89 9.41 1.83
N MET A 259 13.00 10.28 1.33
CA MET A 259 11.79 10.67 2.07
C MET A 259 10.85 9.48 2.30
N GLN A 260 10.72 8.57 1.33
CA GLN A 260 9.94 7.33 1.46
C GLN A 260 10.46 6.43 2.59
N GLU A 261 11.79 6.29 2.70
CA GLU A 261 12.41 5.52 3.80
C GLU A 261 12.20 6.17 5.17
N GLN A 262 12.32 7.50 5.24
CA GLN A 262 12.09 8.25 6.48
C GLN A 262 10.64 8.11 6.94
N GLU A 263 9.70 8.27 6.01
CA GLU A 263 8.27 8.12 6.29
C GLU A 263 7.92 6.70 6.73
N MET A 264 8.53 5.67 6.12
CA MET A 264 8.35 4.28 6.53
C MET A 264 8.78 4.06 7.99
N ARG A 265 9.93 4.60 8.40
CA ARG A 265 10.41 4.51 9.78
C ARG A 265 9.45 5.22 10.74
N ARG A 266 9.03 6.44 10.40
CA ARG A 266 8.10 7.25 11.20
C ARG A 266 6.75 6.56 11.39
N ALA A 267 6.13 6.16 10.28
CA ALA A 267 4.79 5.59 10.30
C ALA A 267 4.75 4.22 10.99
N ARG A 268 5.74 3.35 10.74
CA ARG A 268 5.85 2.08 11.45
C ARG A 268 6.06 2.28 12.94
N GLY A 269 6.95 3.17 13.34
CA GLY A 269 7.17 3.51 14.75
C GLY A 269 5.86 3.92 15.41
N ARG A 270 5.12 4.85 14.79
CA ARG A 270 3.85 5.33 15.31
C ARG A 270 2.78 4.24 15.44
N ILE A 271 2.67 3.35 14.45
CA ILE A 271 1.71 2.23 14.52
C ILE A 271 2.08 1.27 15.65
N TRP A 272 3.37 0.95 15.82
CA TRP A 272 3.82 0.08 16.91
C TRP A 272 3.64 0.71 18.29
N GLU A 273 3.77 2.03 18.43
CA GLU A 273 3.41 2.78 19.66
C GLU A 273 1.92 2.59 19.98
N LEU A 274 1.03 2.76 18.99
CA LEU A 274 -0.41 2.55 19.17
C LEU A 274 -0.75 1.09 19.55
N ILE A 275 -0.05 0.12 18.95
CA ILE A 275 -0.21 -1.30 19.29
C ILE A 275 0.21 -1.54 20.74
N SER A 276 1.37 -1.04 21.16
CA SER A 276 1.87 -1.19 22.53
C SER A 276 0.95 -0.54 23.57
N GLU A 277 0.38 0.64 23.26
CA GLU A 277 -0.59 1.31 24.15
C GLU A 277 -1.86 0.48 24.35
N VAL A 278 -2.32 -0.22 23.30
CA VAL A 278 -3.47 -1.13 23.42
C VAL A 278 -3.10 -2.42 24.16
N GLU A 279 -1.91 -2.96 23.98
CA GLU A 279 -1.43 -4.12 24.74
C GLU A 279 -1.32 -3.85 26.24
N GLU A 280 -0.97 -2.63 26.62
CA GLU A 280 -1.00 -2.21 28.02
C GLU A 280 -2.44 -2.14 28.55
N LEU A 281 -3.36 -1.55 27.79
CA LEU A 281 -4.78 -1.51 28.16
C LEU A 281 -5.36 -2.92 28.33
N GLU A 282 -4.99 -3.87 27.47
CA GLU A 282 -5.42 -5.27 27.58
C GLU A 282 -4.93 -5.92 28.87
N ARG A 283 -3.66 -5.73 29.22
CA ARG A 283 -3.08 -6.24 30.49
C ARG A 283 -3.76 -5.66 31.73
N GLU A 284 -4.19 -4.42 31.65
CA GLU A 284 -4.87 -3.74 32.76
C GLU A 284 -6.35 -4.10 32.89
N THR A 285 -6.98 -4.61 31.83
CA THR A 285 -8.43 -4.85 31.79
C THR A 285 -8.79 -6.34 31.74
N TRP A 286 -8.77 -6.95 30.58
CA TRP A 286 -9.27 -8.31 30.38
C TRP A 286 -8.17 -9.41 30.37
N ASN A 287 -6.93 -9.06 30.06
CA ASN A 287 -5.83 -10.02 29.99
C ASN A 287 -5.12 -10.17 31.36
N ARG A 288 -5.91 -10.53 32.39
CA ARG A 288 -5.49 -10.81 33.75
C ARG A 288 -6.35 -11.93 34.34
N GLU A 289 -5.82 -12.67 35.33
CA GLU A 289 -6.47 -13.88 35.88
C GLU A 289 -7.83 -13.60 36.55
N ASP A 290 -8.01 -12.42 37.15
CA ASP A 290 -9.23 -11.98 37.86
C ASP A 290 -10.19 -11.15 36.98
N ALA A 291 -10.01 -11.15 35.66
CA ALA A 291 -10.83 -10.36 34.75
C ALA A 291 -12.27 -10.89 34.69
N VAL A 292 -13.24 -10.04 34.97
CA VAL A 292 -14.69 -10.33 34.87
C VAL A 292 -15.31 -9.35 33.89
N GLU A 293 -16.11 -9.86 32.98
CA GLU A 293 -16.83 -9.03 32.00
C GLU A 293 -17.88 -8.18 32.69
N ASP A 294 -17.84 -6.86 32.44
CA ASP A 294 -18.83 -5.91 32.95
C ASP A 294 -20.07 -5.93 32.03
N VAL A 295 -20.99 -6.82 32.32
CA VAL A 295 -22.26 -6.98 31.59
C VAL A 295 -23.31 -5.93 31.94
N GLY A 296 -22.94 -4.86 32.65
CA GLY A 296 -23.86 -3.75 32.97
C GLY A 296 -25.03 -4.16 33.85
N GLY A 297 -24.79 -4.98 34.86
CA GLY A 297 -25.80 -5.40 35.80
C GLY A 297 -26.38 -4.19 36.54
N ALA A 298 -27.67 -3.90 36.35
CA ALA A 298 -28.39 -2.94 37.10
C ALA A 298 -28.18 -3.20 38.61
N GLY A 299 -27.54 -2.28 39.33
CA GLY A 299 -27.22 -2.43 40.72
C GLY A 299 -28.50 -2.78 41.50
N LYS A 300 -28.52 -3.97 42.10
CA LYS A 300 -29.52 -4.30 43.12
C LYS A 300 -29.36 -3.31 44.25
N GLY A 301 -30.21 -2.30 44.25
CA GLY A 301 -30.35 -1.39 45.38
C GLY A 301 -30.58 -2.22 46.62
N LYS A 302 -29.60 -2.21 47.55
CA LYS A 302 -29.83 -2.71 48.91
C LYS A 302 -30.87 -1.79 49.54
N GLY A 303 -32.16 -2.22 49.50
CA GLY A 303 -33.19 -1.68 50.34
C GLY A 303 -32.80 -1.88 51.81
N LYS A 304 -32.46 -0.80 52.51
CA LYS A 304 -32.42 -0.76 53.95
C LYS A 304 -33.87 -0.85 54.41
N GLY A 305 -34.31 -2.04 54.87
CA GLY A 305 -35.47 -2.20 55.66
C GLY A 305 -35.20 -1.65 57.04
N SER A 306 -36.09 -0.76 57.47
CA SER A 306 -36.23 -0.28 58.83
C SER A 306 -36.86 -1.37 59.72
#